data_2cab91632cea4288ad90a65b72ea7a65
#
_entry.id   2cab91632cea4288ad90a65b72ea7a65
#
_cell.length_a   1.000
_cell.length_b   1.000
_cell.length_c   1.000
_cell.angle_alpha   90.00
_cell.angle_beta   90.00
_cell.angle_gamma   90.00
#
_symmetry.space_group_name_H-M   'P 1'
#
loop_
_entity.id
_entity.type
_entity.pdbx_description
1 polymer ?
#
loop_
_entity_poly.entity_id
_entity_poly.type
_entity_poly.pdbx_seq_one_letter_code
_entity_poly.pdbx_strand_id
1 'polypeptide(L)'
;FPYTTLFRSDDYESIAPTCKGVIVKEHARVASNWRQQMTLDEFLKRKGIPGISGIDTRALTRKLRSAGTMKGSIIDAVDDLPHAFDQLKATVMPKNQVAQVSTTKPYPSPGVGRNVVVVDFGLKHSILRELSKRQCNLTVLPYNTTAEEILELSPDGVMLTNGPGDPKDVPEAIEMIQAIQGKVPIFGICLGHQ
;
A
#
# COMPACT_ATOMS: atom_id res chain seq x y z
N PHE A 1 -4.80 -9.96 13.09
CA PHE A 1 -5.55 -9.12 14.06
C PHE A 1 -6.91 -9.74 14.25
N PRO A 2 -7.25 -10.25 15.46
CA PRO A 2 -8.39 -11.15 15.61
C PRO A 2 -9.77 -10.51 15.64
N TYR A 3 -9.96 -9.19 15.77
CA TYR A 3 -11.30 -8.67 16.09
C TYR A 3 -11.65 -7.27 15.52
N THR A 4 -11.00 -6.80 14.49
CA THR A 4 -11.24 -5.43 14.04
C THR A 4 -11.76 -5.36 12.62
N THR A 5 -13.03 -5.59 12.46
CA THR A 5 -13.78 -5.11 11.30
C THR A 5 -14.31 -3.71 11.61
N LEU A 6 -13.40 -2.77 11.78
CA LEU A 6 -13.73 -1.39 12.04
C LEU A 6 -13.36 -0.58 10.83
N PHE A 7 -14.37 -0.11 10.11
CA PHE A 7 -14.15 0.89 9.09
C PHE A 7 -14.64 2.23 9.62
N ARG A 8 -13.68 3.05 10.03
CA ARG A 8 -13.85 4.47 10.29
C ARG A 8 -13.17 5.24 9.18
N SER A 9 -13.71 6.40 8.80
CA SER A 9 -13.02 7.32 7.90
C SER A 9 -11.60 7.65 8.40
N ASP A 10 -11.42 7.76 9.71
CA ASP A 10 -10.14 8.06 10.35
C ASP A 10 -9.12 6.91 10.29
N ASP A 11 -9.57 5.68 10.04
CA ASP A 11 -8.71 4.50 9.92
C ASP A 11 -8.29 4.23 8.47
N TYR A 12 -8.75 5.05 7.51
CA TYR A 12 -8.32 4.91 6.13
C TYR A 12 -6.87 5.33 5.97
N GLU A 13 -6.05 4.39 5.53
CA GLU A 13 -4.62 4.59 5.28
C GLU A 13 -4.32 4.96 3.82
N SER A 14 -5.36 5.01 2.99
CA SER A 14 -5.30 5.45 1.59
C SER A 14 -6.67 5.95 1.14
N ILE A 15 -6.70 6.72 0.05
CA ILE A 15 -7.94 7.27 -0.53
C ILE A 15 -8.86 6.15 -1.04
N ALA A 16 -8.29 5.10 -1.60
CA ALA A 16 -9.03 3.95 -2.09
C ALA A 16 -8.28 2.65 -1.79
N PRO A 17 -9.00 1.56 -1.48
CA PRO A 17 -8.37 0.25 -1.35
C PRO A 17 -7.87 -0.22 -2.71
N THR A 18 -6.65 -0.74 -2.75
CA THR A 18 -5.98 -1.23 -3.97
C THR A 18 -5.93 -2.75 -4.04
N CYS A 19 -6.35 -3.44 -2.97
CA CYS A 19 -6.43 -4.90 -2.94
C CYS A 19 -7.48 -5.42 -3.93
N LYS A 20 -7.17 -6.53 -4.59
CA LYS A 20 -8.06 -7.18 -5.56
C LYS A 20 -9.03 -8.17 -4.93
N GLY A 21 -8.83 -8.51 -3.66
CA GLY A 21 -9.70 -9.41 -2.89
C GLY A 21 -9.28 -9.46 -1.43
N VAL A 22 -10.18 -9.94 -0.58
CA VAL A 22 -9.95 -10.08 0.86
C VAL A 22 -10.23 -11.50 1.31
N ILE A 23 -9.28 -12.10 2.01
CA ILE A 23 -9.39 -13.46 2.57
C ILE A 23 -9.37 -13.36 4.08
N VAL A 24 -10.40 -13.88 4.74
CA VAL A 24 -10.51 -13.88 6.19
C VAL A 24 -10.83 -15.28 6.73
N LYS A 25 -10.37 -15.57 7.94
CA LYS A 25 -10.76 -16.80 8.62
C LYS A 25 -12.23 -16.76 9.04
N GLU A 26 -12.63 -15.63 9.64
CA GLU A 26 -13.97 -15.42 10.14
C GLU A 26 -14.42 -14.00 9.84
N HIS A 27 -15.66 -13.86 9.44
CA HIS A 27 -16.29 -12.58 9.18
C HIS A 27 -17.19 -12.20 10.36
N ALA A 28 -16.90 -11.07 11.02
CA ALA A 28 -17.75 -10.54 12.07
C ALA A 28 -19.03 -9.96 11.46
N ARG A 29 -20.18 -10.60 11.73
CA ARG A 29 -21.50 -10.15 11.25
C ARG A 29 -22.00 -8.93 12.00
N VAL A 30 -21.58 -8.79 13.24
CA VAL A 30 -21.95 -7.65 14.12
C VAL A 30 -20.66 -6.99 14.54
N ALA A 31 -20.58 -5.70 14.31
CA ALA A 31 -19.43 -4.93 14.75
C ALA A 31 -19.59 -4.56 16.23
N SER A 32 -18.55 -4.78 16.99
CA SER A 32 -18.52 -4.59 18.44
C SER A 32 -18.05 -3.20 18.88
N ASN A 33 -17.64 -2.33 17.97
CA ASN A 33 -17.11 -1.02 18.32
C ASN A 33 -18.16 0.08 18.07
N TRP A 34 -18.37 0.92 19.09
CA TRP A 34 -19.34 2.02 19.07
C TRP A 34 -19.05 3.10 17.99
N ARG A 35 -17.81 3.18 17.48
CA ARG A 35 -17.42 4.12 16.40
C ARG A 35 -17.61 3.55 15.00
N GLN A 36 -18.16 2.35 14.87
CA GLN A 36 -18.38 1.74 13.57
C GLN A 36 -19.30 2.59 12.69
N GLN A 37 -18.93 2.75 11.42
CA GLN A 37 -19.75 3.40 10.39
C GLN A 37 -20.38 2.38 9.45
N MET A 38 -19.70 1.26 9.21
CA MET A 38 -20.19 0.16 8.34
C MET A 38 -19.47 -1.14 8.65
N THR A 39 -20.02 -2.26 8.21
CA THR A 39 -19.38 -3.58 8.30
C THR A 39 -18.35 -3.77 7.18
N LEU A 40 -17.46 -4.76 7.33
CA LEU A 40 -16.53 -5.14 6.26
C LEU A 40 -17.26 -5.54 4.99
N ASP A 41 -18.36 -6.31 5.11
CA ASP A 41 -19.17 -6.74 3.98
C ASP A 41 -19.75 -5.56 3.19
N GLU A 42 -20.35 -4.60 3.88
CA GLU A 42 -20.87 -3.38 3.26
C GLU A 42 -19.76 -2.58 2.57
N PHE A 43 -18.59 -2.46 3.21
CA PHE A 43 -17.45 -1.77 2.63
C PHE A 43 -16.96 -2.47 1.36
N LEU A 44 -16.74 -3.78 1.39
CA LEU A 44 -16.27 -4.55 0.24
C LEU A 44 -17.27 -4.49 -0.91
N LYS A 45 -18.59 -4.60 -0.63
CA LYS A 45 -19.65 -4.44 -1.63
C LYS A 45 -19.63 -3.05 -2.28
N ARG A 46 -19.53 -1.98 -1.48
CA ARG A 46 -19.44 -0.60 -2.00
C ARG A 46 -18.20 -0.38 -2.88
N LYS A 47 -17.12 -1.09 -2.60
CA LYS A 47 -15.85 -0.96 -3.35
C LYS A 47 -15.71 -1.97 -4.49
N GLY A 48 -16.67 -2.89 -4.65
CA GLY A 48 -16.61 -3.94 -5.66
C GLY A 48 -15.45 -4.93 -5.45
N ILE A 49 -15.07 -5.17 -4.18
CA ILE A 49 -13.93 -6.05 -3.84
C ILE A 49 -14.48 -7.40 -3.39
N PRO A 50 -14.13 -8.51 -4.06
CA PRO A 50 -14.52 -9.84 -3.64
C PRO A 50 -13.87 -10.22 -2.30
N GLY A 51 -14.63 -10.94 -1.47
CA GLY A 51 -14.15 -11.45 -0.18
C GLY A 51 -14.52 -12.91 0.02
N ILE A 52 -13.64 -13.68 0.65
CA ILE A 52 -13.90 -15.07 1.05
C ILE A 52 -13.59 -15.25 2.53
N SER A 53 -14.49 -15.94 3.23
CA SER A 53 -14.34 -16.31 4.65
C SER A 53 -14.27 -17.82 4.83
N GLY A 54 -13.88 -18.27 6.01
CA GLY A 54 -13.75 -19.70 6.34
C GLY A 54 -12.40 -20.32 5.93
N ILE A 55 -11.44 -19.52 5.51
CA ILE A 55 -10.13 -19.98 5.07
C ILE A 55 -9.15 -20.00 6.27
N ASP A 56 -8.35 -21.04 6.38
CA ASP A 56 -7.21 -21.07 7.31
C ASP A 56 -6.12 -20.08 6.84
N THR A 57 -6.28 -18.82 7.23
CA THR A 57 -5.36 -17.74 6.89
C THR A 57 -3.97 -17.92 7.48
N ARG A 58 -3.84 -18.71 8.57
CA ARG A 58 -2.53 -19.04 9.16
C ARG A 58 -1.77 -20.03 8.29
N ALA A 59 -2.43 -21.07 7.80
CA ALA A 59 -1.84 -22.01 6.84
C ALA A 59 -1.45 -21.31 5.54
N LEU A 60 -2.32 -20.43 5.03
CA LEU A 60 -2.05 -19.62 3.84
C LEU A 60 -0.82 -18.73 4.04
N THR A 61 -0.73 -18.03 5.17
CA THR A 61 0.41 -17.16 5.50
C THR A 61 1.71 -17.95 5.59
N ARG A 62 1.70 -19.14 6.20
CA ARG A 62 2.87 -20.03 6.25
C ARG A 62 3.34 -20.44 4.85
N LYS A 63 2.39 -20.80 3.99
CA LYS A 63 2.67 -21.19 2.61
C LYS A 63 3.30 -20.03 1.82
N LEU A 64 2.73 -18.82 1.91
CA LEU A 64 3.28 -17.62 1.28
C LEU A 64 4.68 -17.29 1.81
N ARG A 65 4.91 -17.43 3.12
CA ARG A 65 6.21 -17.18 3.74
C ARG A 65 7.30 -18.14 3.25
N SER A 66 6.94 -19.39 2.96
CA SER A 66 7.88 -20.40 2.46
C SER A 66 8.09 -20.32 0.95
N ALA A 67 7.05 -19.99 0.18
CA ALA A 67 7.09 -19.98 -1.27
C ALA A 67 7.37 -18.59 -1.88
N GLY A 68 7.31 -17.52 -1.07
CA GLY A 68 7.34 -16.14 -1.56
C GLY A 68 6.00 -15.70 -2.15
N THR A 69 6.04 -14.78 -3.11
CA THR A 69 4.85 -14.29 -3.80
C THR A 69 4.20 -15.39 -4.65
N MET A 70 2.90 -15.57 -4.50
CA MET A 70 2.12 -16.55 -5.24
C MET A 70 0.94 -15.90 -5.94
N LYS A 71 0.59 -16.42 -7.11
CA LYS A 71 -0.66 -16.08 -7.78
C LYS A 71 -1.84 -16.69 -7.02
N GLY A 72 -2.94 -15.94 -6.90
CA GLY A 72 -4.17 -16.40 -6.28
C GLY A 72 -5.40 -15.81 -6.97
N SER A 73 -6.51 -16.55 -6.98
CA SER A 73 -7.80 -16.08 -7.49
C SER A 73 -8.91 -16.44 -6.53
N ILE A 74 -9.91 -15.57 -6.41
CA ILE A 74 -11.17 -15.85 -5.76
C ILE A 74 -12.19 -16.08 -6.87
N ILE A 75 -12.84 -17.23 -6.86
CA ILE A 75 -13.85 -17.64 -7.85
C ILE A 75 -15.14 -18.02 -7.14
N ASP A 76 -16.28 -17.72 -7.75
CA ASP A 76 -17.59 -18.02 -7.18
C ASP A 76 -18.03 -19.45 -7.43
N ALA A 77 -17.68 -20.02 -8.58
CA ALA A 77 -18.14 -21.32 -9.00
C ALA A 77 -17.06 -22.37 -8.86
N VAL A 78 -17.47 -23.55 -8.41
CA VAL A 78 -16.61 -24.72 -8.28
C VAL A 78 -16.57 -25.50 -9.61
N ASP A 79 -17.41 -25.12 -10.57
CA ASP A 79 -17.75 -25.97 -11.72
C ASP A 79 -16.64 -26.04 -12.80
N ASP A 80 -15.67 -25.07 -12.79
CA ASP A 80 -14.57 -25.06 -13.78
C ASP A 80 -13.20 -24.76 -13.14
N LEU A 81 -12.87 -25.49 -12.08
CA LEU A 81 -11.58 -25.39 -11.40
C LEU A 81 -10.38 -25.58 -12.33
N PRO A 82 -10.36 -26.57 -13.26
CA PRO A 82 -9.27 -26.73 -14.22
C PRO A 82 -9.05 -25.48 -15.06
N HIS A 83 -10.10 -24.92 -15.63
CA HIS A 83 -10.02 -23.70 -16.44
C HIS A 83 -9.53 -22.49 -15.63
N ALA A 84 -10.10 -22.26 -14.44
CA ALA A 84 -9.66 -21.19 -13.54
C ALA A 84 -8.18 -21.35 -13.15
N PHE A 85 -7.72 -22.57 -12.96
CA PHE A 85 -6.32 -22.85 -12.62
C PHE A 85 -5.37 -22.57 -13.81
N ASP A 86 -5.79 -22.90 -15.02
CA ASP A 86 -5.01 -22.64 -16.24
C ASP A 86 -4.94 -21.14 -16.52
N GLN A 87 -6.05 -20.41 -16.35
CA GLN A 87 -6.06 -18.95 -16.40
C GLN A 87 -5.12 -18.32 -15.36
N LEU A 88 -5.17 -18.82 -14.11
CA LEU A 88 -4.29 -18.34 -13.06
C LEU A 88 -2.81 -18.56 -13.39
N LYS A 89 -2.45 -19.72 -13.95
CA LYS A 89 -1.08 -20.00 -14.41
C LYS A 89 -0.65 -19.06 -15.51
N ALA A 90 -1.52 -18.81 -16.48
CA ALA A 90 -1.25 -17.94 -17.63
C ALA A 90 -1.15 -16.46 -17.24
N THR A 91 -1.77 -16.03 -16.12
CA THR A 91 -1.72 -14.64 -15.66
C THR A 91 -0.28 -14.22 -15.38
N VAL A 92 0.14 -13.10 -15.94
CA VAL A 92 1.45 -12.48 -15.64
C VAL A 92 1.29 -11.57 -14.40
N MET A 93 2.22 -11.68 -13.46
CA MET A 93 2.24 -10.77 -12.31
C MET A 93 2.57 -9.35 -12.78
N PRO A 94 1.78 -8.34 -12.38
CA PRO A 94 2.04 -6.96 -12.80
C PRO A 94 3.34 -6.46 -12.15
N LYS A 95 4.17 -5.76 -12.95
CA LYS A 95 5.41 -5.12 -12.49
C LYS A 95 5.25 -3.63 -12.19
N ASN A 96 4.12 -3.04 -12.56
CA ASN A 96 3.83 -1.62 -12.37
C ASN A 96 2.95 -1.35 -11.14
N GLN A 97 3.12 -2.12 -10.08
CA GLN A 97 2.26 -2.04 -8.88
C GLN A 97 2.39 -0.69 -8.17
N VAL A 98 3.59 -0.14 -8.07
CA VAL A 98 3.85 1.18 -7.47
C VAL A 98 3.14 2.28 -8.26
N ALA A 99 3.24 2.26 -9.58
CA ALA A 99 2.57 3.24 -10.44
C ALA A 99 1.03 3.25 -10.28
N GLN A 100 0.43 2.12 -9.90
CA GLN A 100 -1.02 2.00 -9.68
C GLN A 100 -1.49 2.60 -8.34
N VAL A 101 -0.59 2.81 -7.39
CA VAL A 101 -0.93 3.23 -6.02
C VAL A 101 -0.29 4.55 -5.61
N SER A 102 0.74 4.99 -6.30
CA SER A 102 1.40 6.28 -6.09
C SER A 102 0.47 7.43 -6.48
N THR A 103 0.66 8.59 -5.85
CA THR A 103 0.02 9.83 -6.31
C THR A 103 0.42 10.15 -7.75
N THR A 104 -0.49 10.75 -8.50
CA THR A 104 -0.23 11.19 -9.88
C THR A 104 0.26 12.63 -9.97
N LYS A 105 0.14 13.39 -8.87
CA LYS A 105 0.54 14.81 -8.82
C LYS A 105 1.14 15.13 -7.47
N PRO A 106 2.13 16.01 -7.42
CA PRO A 106 2.63 16.56 -6.17
C PRO A 106 1.52 17.23 -5.35
N TYR A 107 1.57 17.07 -4.03
CA TYR A 107 0.69 17.80 -3.12
C TYR A 107 1.38 18.12 -1.79
N PRO A 108 1.06 19.27 -1.17
CA PRO A 108 1.62 19.66 0.12
C PRO A 108 0.82 19.09 1.28
N SER A 109 1.50 18.87 2.41
CA SER A 109 0.91 18.73 3.74
C SER A 109 1.64 19.70 4.67
N PRO A 110 1.13 20.94 4.82
CA PRO A 110 1.86 22.05 5.42
C PRO A 110 2.20 21.81 6.89
N GLY A 111 3.36 22.28 7.31
CA GLY A 111 3.86 22.34 8.66
C GLY A 111 4.79 23.54 8.84
N VAL A 112 5.25 23.78 10.09
CA VAL A 112 6.09 24.94 10.43
C VAL A 112 7.56 24.57 10.67
N GLY A 113 7.88 23.26 10.64
CA GLY A 113 9.20 22.76 10.92
C GLY A 113 10.00 22.42 9.66
N ARG A 114 10.75 21.31 9.72
CA ARG A 114 11.65 20.88 8.63
C ARG A 114 10.90 20.54 7.37
N ASN A 115 11.49 20.89 6.24
CA ASN A 115 10.99 20.54 4.92
C ASN A 115 11.34 19.08 4.60
N VAL A 116 10.36 18.22 4.48
CA VAL A 116 10.55 16.81 4.15
C VAL A 116 9.82 16.47 2.87
N VAL A 117 10.55 16.00 1.89
CA VAL A 117 9.99 15.41 0.67
C VAL A 117 9.60 13.97 0.98
N VAL A 118 8.39 13.60 0.61
CA VAL A 118 7.85 12.23 0.77
C VAL A 118 7.62 11.64 -0.61
N VAL A 119 8.41 10.65 -0.99
CA VAL A 119 8.23 9.93 -2.26
C VAL A 119 7.23 8.81 -2.06
N ASP A 120 6.13 8.86 -2.80
CA ASP A 120 4.98 7.98 -2.64
C ASP A 120 5.09 6.71 -3.47
N PHE A 121 5.43 5.59 -2.83
CA PHE A 121 5.41 4.26 -3.43
C PHE A 121 4.13 3.47 -3.14
N GLY A 122 3.18 4.07 -2.44
CA GLY A 122 1.95 3.47 -1.92
C GLY A 122 1.73 3.86 -0.46
N LEU A 123 1.80 5.14 -0.23
CA LEU A 123 1.82 5.82 1.06
C LEU A 123 0.66 5.43 1.97
N LYS A 124 0.97 5.04 3.20
CA LYS A 124 0.00 5.02 4.30
C LYS A 124 -0.13 6.42 4.91
N HIS A 125 -1.36 6.91 5.05
CA HIS A 125 -1.62 8.23 5.62
C HIS A 125 -1.09 8.39 7.05
N SER A 126 -0.94 7.30 7.80
CA SER A 126 -0.29 7.33 9.13
C SER A 126 1.14 7.86 9.09
N ILE A 127 1.87 7.66 8.00
CA ILE A 127 3.23 8.21 7.84
C ILE A 127 3.17 9.74 7.81
N LEU A 128 2.27 10.32 7.02
CA LEU A 128 2.09 11.78 6.98
C LEU A 128 1.63 12.31 8.36
N ARG A 129 0.67 11.63 9.00
CA ARG A 129 0.20 12.01 10.35
C ARG A 129 1.34 12.04 11.36
N GLU A 130 2.24 11.04 11.33
CA GLU A 130 3.38 10.99 12.26
C GLU A 130 4.44 12.06 11.98
N LEU A 131 4.70 12.39 10.72
CA LEU A 131 5.58 13.49 10.35
C LEU A 131 4.96 14.86 10.69
N SER A 132 3.65 15.02 10.43
CA SER A 132 2.91 16.27 10.79
C SER A 132 2.84 16.49 12.29
N LYS A 133 2.69 15.45 13.12
CA LYS A 133 2.79 15.56 14.58
C LYS A 133 4.15 16.12 15.05
N ARG A 134 5.19 15.89 14.26
CA ARG A 134 6.55 16.41 14.46
C ARG A 134 6.76 17.76 13.78
N GLN A 135 5.67 18.39 13.38
CA GLN A 135 5.62 19.70 12.73
C GLN A 135 6.37 19.77 11.37
N CYS A 136 6.71 18.65 10.75
CA CYS A 136 7.35 18.66 9.44
C CYS A 136 6.44 19.34 8.40
N ASN A 137 7.05 20.15 7.54
CA ASN A 137 6.43 20.70 6.34
C ASN A 137 6.66 19.70 5.20
N LEU A 138 5.59 19.07 4.70
CA LEU A 138 5.70 17.94 3.78
C LEU A 138 5.32 18.33 2.37
N THR A 139 6.08 17.81 1.41
CA THR A 139 5.72 17.77 0.00
C THR A 139 5.73 16.32 -0.47
N VAL A 140 4.57 15.81 -0.83
CA VAL A 140 4.41 14.44 -1.34
C VAL A 140 4.59 14.47 -2.85
N LEU A 141 5.49 13.62 -3.36
CA LEU A 141 5.83 13.52 -4.77
C LEU A 141 5.53 12.11 -5.31
N PRO A 142 5.22 11.99 -6.61
CA PRO A 142 5.08 10.71 -7.28
C PRO A 142 6.36 9.86 -7.20
N TYR A 143 6.20 8.54 -7.35
CA TYR A 143 7.29 7.56 -7.30
C TYR A 143 8.39 7.77 -8.35
N ASN A 144 8.02 8.36 -9.50
CA ASN A 144 8.88 8.60 -10.66
C ASN A 144 9.46 10.03 -10.72
N THR A 145 9.42 10.76 -9.61
CA THR A 145 10.04 12.09 -9.50
C THR A 145 11.55 11.96 -9.60
N THR A 146 12.19 12.88 -10.34
CA THR A 146 13.62 12.88 -10.53
C THR A 146 14.40 13.41 -9.32
N ALA A 147 15.69 13.12 -9.26
CA ALA A 147 16.57 13.64 -8.21
C ALA A 147 16.68 15.16 -8.25
N GLU A 148 16.70 15.76 -9.45
CA GLU A 148 16.74 17.20 -9.66
C GLU A 148 15.51 17.88 -9.07
N GLU A 149 14.32 17.38 -9.39
CA GLU A 149 13.05 17.90 -8.86
C GLU A 149 12.99 17.86 -7.34
N ILE A 150 13.54 16.80 -6.72
CA ILE A 150 13.62 16.68 -5.25
C ILE A 150 14.58 17.71 -4.68
N LEU A 151 15.78 17.86 -5.26
CA LEU A 151 16.82 18.75 -4.76
C LEU A 151 16.47 20.23 -4.96
N GLU A 152 15.70 20.59 -6.01
CA GLU A 152 15.17 21.95 -6.23
C GLU A 152 14.29 22.41 -5.05
N LEU A 153 13.58 21.50 -4.39
CA LEU A 153 12.79 21.80 -3.20
C LEU A 153 13.64 22.06 -1.94
N SER A 154 14.97 21.87 -2.02
CA SER A 154 15.91 22.06 -0.92
C SER A 154 15.43 21.39 0.39
N PRO A 155 15.12 20.08 0.40
CA PRO A 155 14.56 19.44 1.56
C PRO A 155 15.61 19.21 2.66
N ASP A 156 15.18 19.26 3.93
CA ASP A 156 15.98 18.85 5.08
C ASP A 156 16.10 17.31 5.18
N GLY A 157 15.24 16.57 4.48
CA GLY A 157 15.25 15.12 4.41
C GLY A 157 14.26 14.57 3.40
N VAL A 158 14.52 13.33 2.97
CA VAL A 158 13.65 12.59 2.05
C VAL A 158 13.11 11.34 2.74
N MET A 159 11.80 11.16 2.70
CA MET A 159 11.10 9.98 3.19
C MET A 159 10.65 9.12 2.01
N LEU A 160 11.14 7.89 1.95
CA LEU A 160 10.73 6.87 0.99
C LEU A 160 9.67 5.97 1.64
N THR A 161 8.47 5.93 1.07
CA THR A 161 7.34 5.28 1.74
C THR A 161 7.32 3.76 1.54
N ASN A 162 6.41 3.09 2.24
CA ASN A 162 6.02 1.73 1.92
C ASN A 162 5.39 1.65 0.53
N GLY A 163 5.38 0.47 -0.05
CA GLY A 163 4.75 0.20 -1.35
C GLY A 163 4.63 -1.28 -1.65
N PRO A 164 3.89 -1.65 -2.70
CA PRO A 164 3.76 -3.01 -3.19
C PRO A 164 4.88 -3.39 -4.17
N GLY A 165 5.06 -4.70 -4.37
CA GLY A 165 5.92 -5.22 -5.43
C GLY A 165 7.38 -5.44 -5.01
N ASP A 166 8.22 -5.63 -6.02
CA ASP A 166 9.66 -5.77 -5.88
C ASP A 166 10.34 -4.42 -6.13
N PRO A 167 11.30 -3.97 -5.30
CA PRO A 167 12.04 -2.72 -5.54
C PRO A 167 12.69 -2.67 -6.93
N LYS A 168 13.10 -3.81 -7.49
CA LYS A 168 13.67 -3.90 -8.83
C LYS A 168 12.70 -3.59 -9.97
N ASP A 169 11.41 -3.58 -9.69
CA ASP A 169 10.36 -3.20 -10.66
C ASP A 169 10.15 -1.67 -10.75
N VAL A 170 10.95 -0.88 -9.99
CA VAL A 170 10.88 0.58 -9.94
C VAL A 170 12.27 1.19 -10.21
N PRO A 171 12.85 1.01 -11.40
CA PRO A 171 14.20 1.48 -11.72
C PRO A 171 14.36 2.99 -11.59
N GLU A 172 13.31 3.78 -11.91
CA GLU A 172 13.33 5.24 -11.77
C GLU A 172 13.60 5.67 -10.32
N ALA A 173 13.00 4.97 -9.35
CA ALA A 173 13.24 5.26 -7.94
C ALA A 173 14.66 4.87 -7.52
N ILE A 174 15.22 3.79 -8.05
CA ILE A 174 16.60 3.38 -7.76
C ILE A 174 17.57 4.44 -8.26
N GLU A 175 17.42 4.91 -9.49
CA GLU A 175 18.24 5.98 -10.09
C GLU A 175 18.16 7.28 -9.27
N MET A 176 16.95 7.68 -8.91
CA MET A 176 16.69 8.85 -8.08
C MET A 176 17.41 8.73 -6.72
N ILE A 177 17.25 7.60 -6.02
CA ILE A 177 17.87 7.36 -4.71
C ILE A 177 19.40 7.43 -4.81
N GLN A 178 20.00 6.79 -5.82
CA GLN A 178 21.44 6.83 -6.05
C GLN A 178 21.93 8.27 -6.27
N ALA A 179 21.17 9.08 -7.00
CA ALA A 179 21.52 10.45 -7.30
C ALA A 179 21.42 11.42 -6.10
N ILE A 180 20.51 11.16 -5.14
CA ILE A 180 20.36 12.00 -3.93
C ILE A 180 21.19 11.50 -2.74
N GLN A 181 21.71 10.27 -2.81
CA GLN A 181 22.49 9.67 -1.73
C GLN A 181 23.71 10.53 -1.40
N GLY A 182 23.90 10.82 -0.10
CA GLY A 182 24.99 11.70 0.39
C GLY A 182 24.73 13.19 0.24
N LYS A 183 23.67 13.61 -0.47
CA LYS A 183 23.29 15.03 -0.63
C LYS A 183 22.23 15.46 0.38
N VAL A 184 21.35 14.56 0.78
CA VAL A 184 20.27 14.80 1.74
C VAL A 184 20.04 13.56 2.60
N PRO A 185 19.67 13.70 3.87
CA PRO A 185 19.27 12.56 4.70
C PRO A 185 18.08 11.82 4.10
N ILE A 186 18.17 10.48 4.04
CA ILE A 186 17.12 9.62 3.50
C ILE A 186 16.65 8.66 4.59
N PHE A 187 15.35 8.47 4.71
CA PHE A 187 14.72 7.47 5.56
C PHE A 187 13.69 6.66 4.76
N GLY A 188 13.78 5.34 4.83
CA GLY A 188 12.91 4.44 4.08
C GLY A 188 12.10 3.51 4.98
N ILE A 189 10.86 3.21 4.57
CA ILE A 189 9.97 2.25 5.22
C ILE A 189 9.57 1.16 4.23
N CYS A 190 9.71 -0.13 4.61
CA CYS A 190 9.30 -1.29 3.81
C CYS A 190 9.95 -1.24 2.40
N LEU A 191 9.17 -1.06 1.34
CA LEU A 191 9.72 -0.95 -0.03
C LEU A 191 10.80 0.15 -0.13
N GLY A 192 10.54 1.32 0.48
CA GLY A 192 11.51 2.42 0.49
C GLY A 192 12.78 2.12 1.31
N HIS A 193 12.76 1.13 2.21
CA HIS A 193 13.94 0.67 2.94
C HIS A 193 14.75 -0.36 2.13
N GLN A 194 14.10 -1.22 1.37
CA GLN A 194 14.75 -2.22 0.51
C GLN A 194 15.53 -1.58 -0.63
#